data_564f8376f7c425b95181cfaf556630e6
#
_entry.id   564f8376f7c425b95181cfaf556630e6
#
_cell.length_a   1.000
_cell.length_b   1.000
_cell.length_c   1.000
_cell.angle_alpha   90.00
_cell.angle_beta   90.00
_cell.angle_gamma   90.00
#
_symmetry.space_group_name_H-M   'P 1'
#
loop_
_entity.id
_entity.type
_entity.pdbx_description
1 polymer ?
#
loop_
_entity_poly.entity_id
_entity_poly.type
_entity_poly.pdbx_seq_one_letter_code
_entity_poly.pdbx_strand_id
1 'polypeptide(L)'
;DPTSACNLHCTGCWAAEYGNKLNLSFDDMDSIVTQGKELGIYFYMMTGGEPMVRKKDIIELCRKHNDCVFFAYTNGTLVDEALCKQMQEVGNLFLALSVEGEPDVNDMRRGEGVYNKVMHAMDLLKEHGLVFGTSICYTSANYKSVTSEDFIQMLVDKGCRYALYFHYMPVGNAASVDLLLNPEQRIYVKNRVR
;
A
#
# COMPACT_ATOMS: atom_id res chain seq x y z
N ASP A 1 9.42 -0.53 -8.89
CA ASP A 1 8.53 0.64 -8.89
C ASP A 1 8.02 0.89 -10.31
N PRO A 2 6.75 0.59 -10.64
CA PRO A 2 6.19 0.83 -11.98
C PRO A 2 6.18 2.31 -12.38
N THR A 3 6.06 3.19 -11.40
CA THR A 3 5.94 4.64 -11.60
C THR A 3 6.38 5.42 -10.36
N SER A 4 6.88 6.63 -10.58
CA SER A 4 7.06 7.63 -9.51
C SER A 4 5.82 8.50 -9.31
N ALA A 5 4.85 8.44 -10.24
CA ALA A 5 3.62 9.25 -10.15
C ALA A 5 2.76 8.80 -8.97
N CYS A 6 2.25 9.78 -8.22
CA CYS A 6 1.30 9.56 -7.14
C CYS A 6 0.22 10.64 -7.17
N ASN A 7 -0.99 10.25 -6.83
CA ASN A 7 -2.13 11.17 -6.72
C ASN A 7 -2.31 11.76 -5.31
N LEU A 8 -1.39 11.47 -4.38
CA LEU A 8 -1.34 12.03 -3.02
C LEU A 8 0.01 12.69 -2.75
N HIS A 9 0.03 13.54 -1.71
CA HIS A 9 1.22 14.24 -1.21
C HIS A 9 1.35 14.05 0.31
N CYS A 10 1.63 12.80 0.73
CA CYS A 10 1.68 12.44 2.15
C CYS A 10 2.87 13.07 2.86
N THR A 11 2.67 13.59 4.07
CA THR A 11 3.73 14.13 4.92
C THR A 11 4.80 13.06 5.22
N GLY A 12 6.06 13.39 4.95
CA GLY A 12 7.19 12.47 5.19
C GLY A 12 7.24 11.29 4.22
N CYS A 13 6.65 11.40 3.04
CA CYS A 13 6.72 10.36 2.02
C CYS A 13 8.11 10.30 1.39
N TRP A 14 8.75 9.13 1.44
CA TRP A 14 10.08 8.91 0.85
C TRP A 14 10.09 9.04 -0.69
N ALA A 15 8.96 8.76 -1.34
CA ALA A 15 8.83 8.81 -2.79
C ALA A 15 8.44 10.21 -3.32
N ALA A 16 8.16 11.19 -2.45
CA ALA A 16 7.66 12.51 -2.86
C ALA A 16 8.65 13.31 -3.73
N GLU A 17 9.95 13.02 -3.62
CA GLU A 17 11.00 13.74 -4.35
C GLU A 17 11.22 13.26 -5.78
N TYR A 18 10.73 12.07 -6.15
CA TYR A 18 10.95 11.51 -7.48
C TYR A 18 10.07 12.15 -8.58
N GLY A 19 9.12 13.00 -8.18
CA GLY A 19 8.16 13.62 -9.10
C GLY A 19 7.27 12.60 -9.79
N ASN A 20 6.66 13.01 -10.92
CA ASN A 20 5.61 12.20 -11.59
C ASN A 20 6.04 11.70 -12.99
N LYS A 21 7.33 11.73 -13.33
CA LYS A 21 7.80 11.51 -14.71
C LYS A 21 8.57 10.21 -14.92
N LEU A 22 8.97 9.55 -13.85
CA LEU A 22 9.73 8.30 -13.96
C LEU A 22 8.74 7.12 -14.05
N ASN A 23 8.66 6.52 -15.21
CA ASN A 23 7.76 5.40 -15.48
C ASN A 23 8.53 4.32 -16.24
N LEU A 24 8.37 3.06 -15.82
CA LEU A 24 8.74 1.93 -16.66
C LEU A 24 7.73 1.79 -17.79
N SER A 25 8.17 1.43 -18.99
CA SER A 25 7.24 1.01 -20.03
C SER A 25 6.59 -0.34 -19.65
N PHE A 26 5.53 -0.71 -20.35
CA PHE A 26 4.95 -2.04 -20.18
C PHE A 26 5.97 -3.12 -20.54
N ASP A 27 6.70 -2.93 -21.63
CA ASP A 27 7.72 -3.87 -22.11
C ASP A 27 8.87 -4.03 -21.10
N ASP A 28 9.26 -2.96 -20.38
CA ASP A 28 10.24 -3.05 -19.31
C ASP A 28 9.73 -3.92 -18.15
N MET A 29 8.48 -3.70 -17.72
CA MET A 29 7.87 -4.49 -16.66
C MET A 29 7.72 -5.96 -17.05
N ASP A 30 7.29 -6.23 -18.26
CA ASP A 30 7.18 -7.57 -18.84
C ASP A 30 8.53 -8.29 -18.92
N SER A 31 9.54 -7.57 -19.39
CA SER A 31 10.92 -8.08 -19.46
C SER A 31 11.49 -8.43 -18.09
N ILE A 32 11.25 -7.56 -17.07
CA ILE A 32 11.67 -7.82 -15.69
C ILE A 32 11.02 -9.10 -15.14
N VAL A 33 9.72 -9.30 -15.37
CA VAL A 33 9.04 -10.51 -14.90
C VAL A 33 9.53 -11.74 -15.66
N THR A 34 9.70 -11.65 -16.98
CA THR A 34 10.20 -12.75 -17.81
C THR A 34 11.58 -13.20 -17.35
N GLN A 35 12.54 -12.28 -17.21
CA GLN A 35 13.89 -12.60 -16.72
C GLN A 35 13.88 -13.08 -15.26
N GLY A 36 12.99 -12.52 -14.42
CA GLY A 36 12.85 -12.98 -13.05
C GLY A 36 12.42 -14.45 -12.98
N LYS A 37 11.52 -14.90 -13.85
CA LYS A 37 11.10 -16.31 -13.92
C LYS A 37 12.26 -17.26 -14.29
N GLU A 38 13.16 -16.83 -15.17
CA GLU A 38 14.37 -17.59 -15.48
C GLU A 38 15.27 -17.80 -14.26
N LEU A 39 15.19 -16.88 -13.28
CA LEU A 39 15.90 -16.95 -12.01
C LEU A 39 15.07 -17.63 -10.89
N GLY A 40 13.87 -18.15 -11.20
CA GLY A 40 12.98 -18.78 -10.24
C GLY A 40 12.19 -17.80 -9.37
N ILE A 41 12.06 -16.52 -9.78
CA ILE A 41 11.29 -15.49 -9.08
C ILE A 41 9.85 -15.47 -9.61
N TYR A 42 8.88 -15.76 -8.75
CA TYR A 42 7.44 -15.80 -9.08
C TYR A 42 6.59 -14.88 -8.18
N PHE A 43 7.22 -14.11 -7.31
CA PHE A 43 6.55 -13.13 -6.45
C PHE A 43 7.14 -11.74 -6.67
N TYR A 44 6.29 -10.79 -7.03
CA TYR A 44 6.70 -9.42 -7.37
C TYR A 44 5.96 -8.42 -6.50
N MET A 45 6.72 -7.60 -5.77
CA MET A 45 6.18 -6.50 -4.97
C MET A 45 6.27 -5.19 -5.75
N MET A 46 5.14 -4.49 -5.86
CA MET A 46 5.03 -3.21 -6.54
C MET A 46 4.88 -2.09 -5.51
N THR A 47 5.79 -1.12 -5.60
CA THR A 47 5.81 0.10 -4.78
C THR A 47 6.00 1.31 -5.71
N GLY A 48 6.52 2.42 -5.19
CA GLY A 48 6.87 3.62 -5.96
C GLY A 48 6.08 4.83 -5.50
N GLY A 49 5.51 5.59 -6.42
CA GLY A 49 4.49 6.58 -6.14
C GLY A 49 3.18 5.90 -5.73
N GLU A 50 2.22 5.86 -6.63
CA GLU A 50 1.01 5.04 -6.48
C GLU A 50 0.91 4.05 -7.65
N PRO A 51 1.13 2.75 -7.44
CA PRO A 51 1.10 1.77 -8.53
C PRO A 51 -0.23 1.74 -9.29
N MET A 52 -1.35 1.99 -8.59
CA MET A 52 -2.69 1.94 -9.21
C MET A 52 -2.97 3.09 -10.18
N VAL A 53 -2.12 4.12 -10.31
CA VAL A 53 -2.22 5.06 -11.46
C VAL A 53 -1.91 4.35 -12.78
N ARG A 54 -1.20 3.20 -12.70
CA ARG A 54 -0.89 2.29 -13.82
C ARG A 54 -1.73 1.01 -13.80
N LYS A 55 -2.93 1.03 -13.17
CA LYS A 55 -3.75 -0.18 -12.97
C LYS A 55 -4.02 -0.98 -14.26
N LYS A 56 -4.15 -0.32 -15.40
CA LYS A 56 -4.34 -1.01 -16.69
C LYS A 56 -3.15 -1.88 -17.07
N ASP A 57 -1.94 -1.33 -16.98
CA ASP A 57 -0.71 -2.06 -17.30
C ASP A 57 -0.45 -3.17 -16.26
N ILE A 58 -0.73 -2.92 -14.99
CA ILE A 58 -0.57 -3.92 -13.92
C ILE A 58 -1.52 -5.10 -14.13
N ILE A 59 -2.79 -4.86 -14.46
CA ILE A 59 -3.75 -5.92 -14.75
C ILE A 59 -3.31 -6.73 -15.98
N GLU A 60 -2.84 -6.06 -17.03
CA GLU A 60 -2.34 -6.75 -18.21
C GLU A 60 -1.09 -7.58 -17.93
N LEU A 61 -0.18 -7.06 -17.09
CA LEU A 61 0.99 -7.81 -16.61
C LEU A 61 0.58 -9.05 -15.81
N CYS A 62 -0.40 -8.92 -14.91
CA CYS A 62 -0.97 -10.05 -14.17
C CYS A 62 -1.58 -11.11 -15.08
N ARG A 63 -2.31 -10.68 -16.11
CA ARG A 63 -2.93 -11.57 -17.09
C ARG A 63 -1.88 -12.33 -17.90
N LYS A 64 -0.83 -11.63 -18.34
CA LYS A 64 0.27 -12.23 -19.12
C LYS A 64 1.11 -13.21 -18.31
N HIS A 65 1.32 -12.93 -17.03
CA HIS A 65 2.11 -13.75 -16.11
C HIS A 65 1.23 -14.37 -15.01
N ASN A 66 0.24 -15.15 -15.42
CA ASN A 66 -0.73 -15.78 -14.52
C ASN A 66 -0.14 -16.87 -13.61
N ASP A 67 1.09 -17.26 -13.87
CA ASP A 67 1.93 -18.15 -13.05
C ASP A 67 2.73 -17.42 -11.96
N CYS A 68 2.64 -16.07 -11.91
CA CYS A 68 3.29 -15.24 -10.90
C CYS A 68 2.27 -14.63 -9.93
N VAL A 69 2.74 -14.22 -8.77
CA VAL A 69 1.97 -13.46 -7.77
C VAL A 69 2.45 -12.01 -7.77
N PHE A 70 1.51 -11.09 -7.86
CA PHE A 70 1.77 -9.66 -7.79
C PHE A 70 1.16 -9.07 -6.52
N PHE A 71 1.95 -8.29 -5.81
CA PHE A 71 1.57 -7.65 -4.56
C PHE A 71 1.83 -6.15 -4.67
N ALA A 72 0.81 -5.31 -4.50
CA ALA A 72 0.97 -3.87 -4.63
C ALA A 72 0.65 -3.14 -3.33
N TYR A 73 1.57 -2.28 -2.90
CA TYR A 73 1.30 -1.27 -1.89
C TYR A 73 0.56 -0.12 -2.55
N THR A 74 -0.61 0.22 -2.05
CA THR A 74 -1.45 1.26 -2.64
C THR A 74 -2.04 2.17 -1.56
N ASN A 75 -2.25 3.42 -1.91
CA ASN A 75 -3.01 4.34 -1.07
C ASN A 75 -4.53 4.05 -1.08
N GLY A 76 -4.98 3.11 -1.89
CA GLY A 76 -6.36 2.63 -1.95
C GLY A 76 -7.36 3.57 -2.66
N THR A 77 -6.98 4.82 -2.92
CA THR A 77 -7.94 5.83 -3.42
C THR A 77 -8.39 5.62 -4.88
N LEU A 78 -7.72 4.74 -5.60
CA LEU A 78 -8.01 4.40 -7.01
C LEU A 78 -8.66 3.01 -7.17
N VAL A 79 -8.99 2.35 -6.06
CA VAL A 79 -9.76 1.10 -6.07
C VAL A 79 -11.21 1.43 -6.40
N ASP A 80 -11.73 0.77 -7.42
CA ASP A 80 -13.09 0.91 -7.89
C ASP A 80 -13.66 -0.47 -8.31
N GLU A 81 -14.96 -0.52 -8.57
CA GLU A 81 -15.67 -1.72 -9.02
C GLU A 81 -15.01 -2.39 -10.24
N ALA A 82 -14.54 -1.58 -11.18
CA ALA A 82 -13.92 -2.09 -12.42
C ALA A 82 -12.60 -2.80 -12.10
N LEU A 83 -11.79 -2.22 -11.21
CA LEU A 83 -10.54 -2.84 -10.75
C LEU A 83 -10.82 -4.14 -9.99
N CYS A 84 -11.81 -4.15 -9.08
CA CYS A 84 -12.17 -5.35 -8.32
C CYS A 84 -12.56 -6.51 -9.26
N LYS A 85 -13.38 -6.26 -10.27
CA LYS A 85 -13.73 -7.27 -11.29
C LYS A 85 -12.52 -7.78 -12.06
N GLN A 86 -11.64 -6.87 -12.48
CA GLN A 86 -10.40 -7.25 -13.16
C GLN A 86 -9.46 -8.07 -12.26
N MET A 87 -9.38 -7.74 -10.98
CA MET A 87 -8.61 -8.52 -10.00
C MET A 87 -9.17 -9.93 -9.83
N GLN A 88 -10.52 -10.09 -9.82
CA GLN A 88 -11.15 -11.42 -9.81
C GLN A 88 -10.81 -12.22 -11.07
N GLU A 89 -10.80 -11.57 -12.24
CA GLU A 89 -10.47 -12.21 -13.52
C GLU A 89 -9.03 -12.73 -13.56
N VAL A 90 -8.05 -11.93 -13.11
CA VAL A 90 -6.64 -12.33 -13.13
C VAL A 90 -6.25 -13.25 -11.98
N GLY A 91 -6.83 -13.07 -10.80
CA GLY A 91 -6.70 -13.95 -9.64
C GLY A 91 -5.34 -13.91 -8.92
N ASN A 92 -4.38 -13.15 -9.41
CA ASN A 92 -2.98 -13.15 -8.93
C ASN A 92 -2.45 -11.77 -8.48
N LEU A 93 -3.35 -10.78 -8.30
CA LEU A 93 -3.02 -9.45 -7.77
C LEU A 93 -3.59 -9.29 -6.35
N PHE A 94 -2.71 -8.93 -5.40
CA PHE A 94 -3.06 -8.68 -4.00
C PHE A 94 -2.69 -7.25 -3.61
N LEU A 95 -3.54 -6.59 -2.82
CA LEU A 95 -3.33 -5.21 -2.39
C LEU A 95 -3.04 -5.13 -0.90
N ALA A 96 -2.08 -4.29 -0.53
CA ALA A 96 -1.90 -3.78 0.82
C ALA A 96 -2.27 -2.30 0.85
N LEU A 97 -3.43 -1.99 1.42
CA LEU A 97 -3.92 -0.63 1.49
C LEU A 97 -3.24 0.13 2.62
N SER A 98 -2.78 1.32 2.30
CA SER A 98 -2.13 2.18 3.28
C SER A 98 -3.15 2.87 4.19
N VAL A 99 -3.06 2.61 5.49
CA VAL A 99 -3.89 3.26 6.52
C VAL A 99 -3.04 3.57 7.76
N GLU A 100 -3.29 4.73 8.39
CA GLU A 100 -2.39 5.27 9.42
C GLU A 100 -3.05 5.39 10.81
N GLY A 101 -4.17 4.73 11.04
CA GLY A 101 -4.93 4.77 12.28
C GLY A 101 -6.32 5.39 12.12
N GLU A 102 -6.78 6.11 13.14
CA GLU A 102 -8.07 6.81 13.16
C GLU A 102 -8.17 7.89 12.05
N PRO A 103 -9.41 8.32 11.68
CA PRO A 103 -9.63 9.25 10.56
C PRO A 103 -8.75 10.50 10.60
N ASP A 104 -8.74 11.21 11.73
CA ASP A 104 -7.99 12.46 11.89
C ASP A 104 -6.47 12.23 11.76
N VAL A 105 -5.97 11.14 12.34
CA VAL A 105 -4.55 10.79 12.32
C VAL A 105 -4.11 10.35 10.92
N ASN A 106 -4.96 9.58 10.24
CA ASN A 106 -4.74 9.18 8.85
C ASN A 106 -4.68 10.39 7.93
N ASP A 107 -5.71 11.26 8.00
CA ASP A 107 -5.87 12.36 7.08
C ASP A 107 -4.86 13.49 7.34
N MET A 108 -4.41 13.68 8.57
CA MET A 108 -3.30 14.58 8.91
C MET A 108 -2.02 14.24 8.10
N ARG A 109 -1.73 12.98 7.88
CA ARG A 109 -0.55 12.55 7.13
C ARG A 109 -0.82 12.39 5.63
N ARG A 110 -1.98 11.87 5.25
CA ARG A 110 -2.28 11.45 3.86
C ARG A 110 -3.13 12.44 3.07
N GLY A 111 -3.78 13.37 3.76
CA GLY A 111 -4.68 14.37 3.18
C GLY A 111 -6.14 14.11 3.53
N GLU A 112 -6.91 15.19 3.54
CA GLU A 112 -8.33 15.19 3.93
C GLU A 112 -9.17 14.23 3.07
N GLY A 113 -10.00 13.42 3.73
CA GLY A 113 -10.93 12.48 3.11
C GLY A 113 -10.27 11.20 2.56
N VAL A 114 -8.96 11.02 2.72
CA VAL A 114 -8.26 9.80 2.28
C VAL A 114 -8.72 8.60 3.10
N TYR A 115 -8.92 8.75 4.42
CA TYR A 115 -9.42 7.67 5.27
C TYR A 115 -10.71 7.05 4.72
N ASN A 116 -11.70 7.89 4.42
CA ASN A 116 -12.98 7.41 3.90
C ASN A 116 -12.85 6.68 2.56
N LYS A 117 -11.94 7.13 1.69
CA LYS A 117 -11.66 6.44 0.42
C LYS A 117 -11.03 5.06 0.64
N VAL A 118 -10.12 4.94 1.61
CA VAL A 118 -9.50 3.66 1.97
C VAL A 118 -10.54 2.71 2.58
N MET A 119 -11.41 3.19 3.47
CA MET A 119 -12.49 2.38 4.05
C MET A 119 -13.46 1.89 2.98
N HIS A 120 -13.82 2.72 2.02
CA HIS A 120 -14.64 2.33 0.87
C HIS A 120 -13.93 1.29 -0.01
N ALA A 121 -12.63 1.46 -0.25
CA ALA A 121 -11.84 0.48 -0.99
C ALA A 121 -11.82 -0.90 -0.30
N MET A 122 -11.69 -0.93 1.04
CA MET A 122 -11.78 -2.18 1.81
C MET A 122 -13.15 -2.84 1.68
N ASP A 123 -14.24 -2.05 1.72
CA ASP A 123 -15.60 -2.56 1.54
C ASP A 123 -15.78 -3.19 0.15
N LEU A 124 -15.35 -2.51 -0.91
CA LEU A 124 -15.38 -3.04 -2.28
C LEU A 124 -14.60 -4.36 -2.42
N LEU A 125 -13.37 -4.39 -1.91
CA LEU A 125 -12.54 -5.60 -1.97
C LEU A 125 -13.18 -6.77 -1.22
N LYS A 126 -13.76 -6.50 -0.05
CA LYS A 126 -14.50 -7.48 0.76
C LYS A 126 -15.74 -8.00 0.03
N GLU A 127 -16.55 -7.10 -0.54
CA GLU A 127 -17.79 -7.45 -1.29
C GLU A 127 -17.48 -8.32 -2.51
N HIS A 128 -16.33 -8.09 -3.16
CA HIS A 128 -15.85 -8.91 -4.27
C HIS A 128 -15.12 -10.19 -3.83
N GLY A 129 -15.02 -10.48 -2.54
CA GLY A 129 -14.35 -11.67 -2.01
C GLY A 129 -12.83 -11.69 -2.27
N LEU A 130 -12.22 -10.53 -2.51
CA LEU A 130 -10.80 -10.38 -2.79
C LEU A 130 -9.97 -10.43 -1.50
N VAL A 131 -8.83 -11.09 -1.56
CA VAL A 131 -7.87 -11.11 -0.45
C VAL A 131 -7.04 -9.84 -0.46
N PHE A 132 -7.03 -9.10 0.64
CA PHE A 132 -6.25 -7.89 0.82
C PHE A 132 -5.76 -7.73 2.25
N GLY A 133 -4.83 -6.84 2.44
CA GLY A 133 -4.33 -6.44 3.75
C GLY A 133 -4.03 -4.96 3.84
N THR A 134 -3.31 -4.58 4.87
CA THR A 134 -2.93 -3.18 5.10
C THR A 134 -1.42 -3.02 5.22
N SER A 135 -0.98 -1.83 4.83
CA SER A 135 0.36 -1.30 5.03
C SER A 135 0.26 -0.11 5.99
N ILE A 136 0.89 -0.21 7.14
CA ILE A 136 0.78 0.75 8.23
C ILE A 136 2.16 1.33 8.51
N CYS A 137 2.36 2.61 8.20
CA CYS A 137 3.58 3.31 8.58
C CYS A 137 3.38 3.94 9.96
N TYR A 138 3.95 3.33 11.00
CA TYR A 138 3.82 3.88 12.35
C TYR A 138 4.87 4.94 12.65
N THR A 139 4.42 6.01 13.30
CA THR A 139 5.15 7.25 13.62
C THR A 139 4.96 7.61 15.09
N SER A 140 5.68 8.64 15.56
CA SER A 140 5.46 9.22 16.89
C SER A 140 4.04 9.73 17.11
N ALA A 141 3.33 10.10 16.03
CA ALA A 141 1.98 10.65 16.10
C ALA A 141 0.88 9.57 16.16
N ASN A 142 1.09 8.38 15.55
CA ASN A 142 0.04 7.39 15.39
C ASN A 142 0.29 6.04 16.08
N TYR A 143 1.46 5.80 16.68
CA TYR A 143 1.85 4.49 17.21
C TYR A 143 0.84 3.86 18.18
N LYS A 144 0.12 4.67 18.97
CA LYS A 144 -0.93 4.19 19.87
C LYS A 144 -2.21 3.82 19.12
N SER A 145 -2.63 4.68 18.18
CA SER A 145 -3.83 4.45 17.37
C SER A 145 -3.70 3.17 16.54
N VAL A 146 -2.63 3.02 15.78
CA VAL A 146 -2.43 1.86 14.89
C VAL A 146 -2.18 0.53 15.60
N THR A 147 -1.93 0.56 16.91
CA THR A 147 -1.75 -0.63 17.75
C THR A 147 -2.86 -0.83 18.77
N SER A 148 -3.95 -0.04 18.69
CA SER A 148 -5.12 -0.19 19.56
C SER A 148 -5.94 -1.42 19.15
N GLU A 149 -6.63 -2.00 20.11
CA GLU A 149 -7.52 -3.13 19.87
C GLU A 149 -8.67 -2.75 18.94
N ASP A 150 -9.24 -1.55 19.12
CA ASP A 150 -10.33 -1.04 18.30
C ASP A 150 -9.91 -0.89 16.83
N PHE A 151 -8.70 -0.37 16.58
CA PHE A 151 -8.18 -0.27 15.22
C PHE A 151 -7.95 -1.64 14.57
N ILE A 152 -7.38 -2.58 15.31
CA ILE A 152 -7.19 -3.96 14.81
C ILE A 152 -8.54 -4.63 14.55
N GLN A 153 -9.51 -4.48 15.48
CA GLN A 153 -10.85 -5.04 15.29
C GLN A 153 -11.54 -4.44 14.06
N MET A 154 -11.42 -3.12 13.85
CA MET A 154 -11.93 -2.45 12.65
C MET A 154 -11.34 -3.07 11.36
N LEU A 155 -10.04 -3.33 11.32
CA LEU A 155 -9.39 -3.97 10.17
C LEU A 155 -9.93 -5.40 9.94
N VAL A 156 -10.13 -6.17 11.00
CA VAL A 156 -10.74 -7.51 10.94
C VAL A 156 -12.17 -7.43 10.40
N ASP A 157 -12.98 -6.51 10.92
CA ASP A 157 -14.38 -6.32 10.51
C ASP A 157 -14.48 -5.88 9.04
N LYS A 158 -13.51 -5.09 8.56
CA LYS A 158 -13.37 -4.74 7.14
C LYS A 158 -12.91 -5.90 6.25
N GLY A 159 -12.51 -7.03 6.82
CA GLY A 159 -12.10 -8.23 6.08
C GLY A 159 -10.60 -8.27 5.73
N CYS A 160 -9.79 -7.40 6.33
CA CYS A 160 -8.35 -7.41 6.19
C CYS A 160 -7.75 -8.75 6.67
N ARG A 161 -6.84 -9.35 5.89
CA ARG A 161 -6.26 -10.68 6.19
C ARG A 161 -4.86 -10.61 6.76
N TYR A 162 -4.15 -9.51 6.56
CA TYR A 162 -2.82 -9.26 7.08
C TYR A 162 -2.59 -7.76 7.27
N ALA A 163 -1.71 -7.41 8.20
CA ALA A 163 -1.27 -6.05 8.42
C ALA A 163 0.27 -6.02 8.46
N LEU A 164 0.87 -5.18 7.64
CA LEU A 164 2.31 -4.99 7.56
C LEU A 164 2.66 -3.66 8.23
N TYR A 165 3.40 -3.74 9.35
CA TYR A 165 3.82 -2.57 10.10
C TYR A 165 5.21 -2.12 9.68
N PHE A 166 5.30 -0.90 9.17
CA PHE A 166 6.56 -0.27 8.76
C PHE A 166 6.95 0.83 9.72
N HIS A 167 8.17 0.77 10.17
CA HIS A 167 8.76 1.85 10.93
C HIS A 167 9.03 3.05 10.03
N TYR A 168 8.55 4.23 10.44
CA TYR A 168 8.87 5.46 9.71
C TYR A 168 10.39 5.71 9.69
N MET A 169 10.94 5.90 8.51
CA MET A 169 12.32 6.31 8.29
C MET A 169 12.35 7.67 7.58
N PRO A 170 13.04 8.66 8.14
CA PRO A 170 13.14 10.00 7.58
C PRO A 170 14.14 10.00 6.41
N VAL A 171 13.68 9.60 5.24
CA VAL A 171 14.45 9.54 4.00
C VAL A 171 13.86 10.52 3.00
N GLY A 172 14.75 11.14 2.19
CA GLY A 172 14.35 12.08 1.15
C GLY A 172 14.18 13.52 1.65
N ASN A 173 13.92 14.42 0.73
CA ASN A 173 13.82 15.88 1.00
C ASN A 173 12.58 16.27 1.82
N ALA A 174 11.52 15.43 1.79
CA ALA A 174 10.31 15.62 2.57
C ALA A 174 10.36 14.93 3.96
N ALA A 175 11.53 14.47 4.39
CA ALA A 175 11.71 13.82 5.67
C ALA A 175 11.32 14.74 6.84
N SER A 176 10.56 14.19 7.80
CA SER A 176 10.15 14.88 9.02
C SER A 176 10.67 14.10 10.24
N VAL A 177 11.67 14.66 10.92
CA VAL A 177 12.25 14.04 12.11
C VAL A 177 11.25 13.97 13.27
N ASP A 178 10.24 14.84 13.30
CA ASP A 178 9.21 14.85 14.33
C ASP A 178 8.30 13.60 14.29
N LEU A 179 8.30 12.90 13.16
CA LEU A 179 7.58 11.63 13.01
C LEU A 179 8.37 10.41 13.52
N LEU A 180 9.64 10.59 13.92
CA LEU A 180 10.44 9.51 14.48
C LEU A 180 9.93 9.09 15.87
N LEU A 181 9.91 7.78 16.09
CA LEU A 181 9.65 7.24 17.41
C LEU A 181 10.90 7.34 18.29
N ASN A 182 10.67 7.71 19.55
CA ASN A 182 11.69 7.54 20.58
C ASN A 182 11.85 6.06 21.00
N PRO A 183 12.88 5.69 21.78
CA PRO A 183 13.10 4.30 22.19
C PRO A 183 11.93 3.67 22.94
N GLU A 184 11.25 4.42 23.80
CA GLU A 184 10.12 3.93 24.61
C GLU A 184 8.91 3.61 23.71
N GLN A 185 8.62 4.48 22.75
CA GLN A 185 7.55 4.27 21.76
C GLN A 185 7.83 3.04 20.88
N ARG A 186 9.09 2.81 20.50
CA ARG A 186 9.50 1.60 19.74
C ARG A 186 9.27 0.33 20.55
N ILE A 187 9.62 0.34 21.83
CA ILE A 187 9.39 -0.79 22.74
C ILE A 187 7.88 -1.04 22.89
N TYR A 188 7.10 0.02 23.02
CA TYR A 188 5.64 -0.07 23.08
C TYR A 188 5.08 -0.79 21.85
N VAL A 189 5.39 -0.31 20.63
CA VAL A 189 4.91 -0.94 19.38
C VAL A 189 5.36 -2.40 19.29
N LYS A 190 6.63 -2.68 19.58
CA LYS A 190 7.16 -4.05 19.57
C LYS A 190 6.36 -5.00 20.45
N ASN A 191 5.88 -4.54 21.61
CA ASN A 191 5.13 -5.37 22.55
C ASN A 191 3.66 -5.54 22.14
N ARG A 192 3.12 -4.63 21.33
CA ARG A 192 1.71 -4.66 20.87
C ARG A 192 1.51 -5.43 19.56
N VAL A 193 2.51 -5.47 18.68
CA VAL A 193 2.42 -6.07 17.32
C VAL A 193 2.91 -7.54 17.30
N ARG A 194 3.11 -8.15 18.45
CA ARG A 194 3.54 -9.57 18.57
C ARG A 194 2.37 -10.53 18.61
#